data_bd58ce7db18a56589a0e8eb24680a8c2
#
_entry.id   bd58ce7db18a56589a0e8eb24680a8c2
#
_cell.length_a   1.000
_cell.length_b   1.000
_cell.length_c   1.000
_cell.angle_alpha   90.00
_cell.angle_beta   90.00
_cell.angle_gamma   90.00
#
_symmetry.space_group_name_H-M   'P 1'
#
loop_
_entity.id
_entity.type
_entity.pdbx_description
1 polymer ?
#
loop_
_entity_poly.entity_id
_entity_poly.type
_entity_poly.pdbx_seq_one_letter_code
_entity_poly.pdbx_strand_id
1 'polypeptide(L)'
;KPAEFRIGMIGSQHAGEASYCDFFPQWHHVSSGEQAVLLAADIRHAYFDRERAGDYDRLSQQLPQPVAQFLDVFRASETYATLSSEYAYIQDYRRSWARAPYPPTFVTVDSVVIHSGHILLVRRRSHPGKGLWALPGGFVDQDERIRDAAIRELREETRLKVPAPVLAGSIRSSRVFDHPHRSLRGRTITHAFLFELAPTGEGLPKVKGTDDADKAKWVPLFEFQRMEDQLFEDHFYVVNWFLGQV
;
A
#
# COMPACT_ATOMS: atom_id res chain seq x y z
N LYS A 1 39.47 -14.96 -4.11
CA LYS A 1 38.15 -14.74 -4.78
C LYS A 1 37.18 -14.33 -3.68
N PRO A 2 36.39 -13.26 -3.80
CA PRO A 2 35.32 -12.99 -2.84
C PRO A 2 34.35 -14.16 -2.85
N ALA A 3 33.90 -14.62 -1.68
CA ALA A 3 32.91 -15.66 -1.56
C ALA A 3 31.61 -15.15 -2.22
N GLU A 4 31.12 -15.85 -3.23
CA GLU A 4 29.81 -15.55 -3.82
C GLU A 4 28.75 -15.97 -2.79
N PHE A 5 28.14 -15.01 -2.14
CA PHE A 5 26.97 -15.24 -1.31
C PHE A 5 25.77 -15.48 -2.20
N ARG A 6 25.06 -16.58 -2.00
CA ARG A 6 23.75 -16.82 -2.57
C ARG A 6 22.70 -16.48 -1.53
N ILE A 7 21.79 -15.58 -1.86
CA ILE A 7 20.67 -15.25 -1.00
C ILE A 7 19.49 -16.10 -1.45
N GLY A 8 18.88 -16.84 -0.51
CA GLY A 8 17.68 -17.61 -0.74
C GLY A 8 16.60 -17.19 0.26
N MET A 9 15.36 -17.19 -0.20
CA MET A 9 14.19 -16.99 0.64
C MET A 9 13.56 -18.34 0.95
N ILE A 10 13.40 -18.66 2.23
CA ILE A 10 12.76 -19.88 2.69
C ILE A 10 11.29 -19.55 2.99
N GLY A 11 10.37 -20.30 2.39
CA GLY A 11 8.94 -20.12 2.63
C GLY A 11 8.11 -21.26 2.09
N SER A 12 6.81 -21.26 2.42
CA SER A 12 5.85 -22.15 1.81
C SER A 12 5.45 -21.62 0.43
N GLN A 13 5.08 -22.51 -0.50
CA GLN A 13 4.60 -22.11 -1.84
C GLN A 13 3.17 -21.53 -1.83
N HIS A 14 2.68 -21.01 -0.71
CA HIS A 14 1.35 -20.44 -0.64
C HIS A 14 1.31 -19.08 -1.36
N ALA A 15 0.21 -18.86 -2.09
CA ALA A 15 -0.03 -17.76 -3.01
C ALA A 15 0.08 -16.34 -2.40
N GLY A 16 1.20 -15.89 -2.04
CA GLY A 16 1.49 -14.56 -1.47
C GLY A 16 2.96 -14.37 -1.18
N GLU A 17 3.68 -15.47 -0.87
CA GLU A 17 5.10 -15.40 -0.53
C GLU A 17 6.00 -15.44 -1.77
N ALA A 18 5.52 -16.01 -2.89
CA ALA A 18 6.24 -15.98 -4.17
C ALA A 18 6.40 -14.56 -4.76
N SER A 19 5.57 -13.60 -4.33
CA SER A 19 5.60 -12.23 -4.83
C SER A 19 6.90 -11.49 -4.52
N TYR A 20 7.59 -11.84 -3.44
CA TYR A 20 8.90 -11.25 -3.14
C TYR A 20 9.96 -11.59 -4.20
N CYS A 21 9.87 -12.77 -4.82
CA CYS A 21 10.79 -13.14 -5.90
C CYS A 21 10.60 -12.30 -7.16
N ASP A 22 9.40 -11.72 -7.36
CA ASP A 22 9.14 -10.79 -8.47
C ASP A 22 9.87 -9.45 -8.27
N PHE A 23 10.05 -9.03 -7.01
CA PHE A 23 10.82 -7.83 -6.66
C PHE A 23 12.32 -8.09 -6.54
N PHE A 24 12.71 -9.34 -6.23
CA PHE A 24 14.10 -9.75 -6.04
C PHE A 24 14.41 -10.98 -6.90
N PRO A 25 14.42 -10.86 -8.24
CA PRO A 25 14.60 -11.99 -9.16
C PRO A 25 15.95 -12.70 -9.03
N GLN A 26 16.92 -12.06 -8.36
CA GLN A 26 18.23 -12.63 -8.04
C GLN A 26 18.19 -13.57 -6.83
N TRP A 27 17.10 -13.64 -6.09
CA TRP A 27 16.96 -14.53 -4.94
C TRP A 27 16.30 -15.85 -5.35
N HIS A 28 16.75 -16.94 -4.74
CA HIS A 28 16.17 -18.25 -4.98
C HIS A 28 15.12 -18.58 -3.93
N HIS A 29 13.97 -19.06 -4.36
CA HIS A 29 12.96 -19.59 -3.45
C HIS A 29 13.38 -21.01 -3.04
N VAL A 30 13.45 -21.23 -1.73
CA VAL A 30 13.69 -22.55 -1.12
C VAL A 30 12.42 -22.97 -0.40
N SER A 31 11.73 -23.97 -0.93
CA SER A 31 10.52 -24.49 -0.30
C SER A 31 10.86 -25.15 1.04
N SER A 32 10.12 -24.79 2.07
CA SER A 32 10.23 -25.42 3.41
C SER A 32 9.54 -26.79 3.49
N GLY A 33 8.95 -27.26 2.40
CA GLY A 33 8.10 -28.45 2.37
C GLY A 33 6.68 -28.18 2.88
N GLU A 34 5.75 -29.04 2.52
CA GLU A 34 4.37 -28.98 3.01
C GLU A 34 4.29 -29.53 4.44
N GLN A 35 4.58 -28.69 5.42
CA GLN A 35 4.07 -28.92 6.77
C GLN A 35 3.09 -27.79 7.07
N ALA A 36 1.89 -27.98 6.56
CA ALA A 36 0.78 -27.11 6.86
C ALA A 36 0.24 -27.43 8.25
N VAL A 37 0.51 -26.60 9.22
CA VAL A 37 -0.20 -26.75 10.46
C VAL A 37 -0.90 -25.48 10.91
N LEU A 38 -0.29 -24.33 10.79
CA LEU A 38 -0.90 -23.09 11.25
C LEU A 38 -0.40 -21.93 10.40
N LEU A 39 -1.26 -21.39 9.55
CA LEU A 39 -0.91 -20.24 8.73
C LEU A 39 -1.00 -18.96 9.58
N ALA A 40 0.00 -18.10 9.49
CA ALA A 40 0.00 -16.80 10.14
C ALA A 40 -1.23 -15.95 9.73
N ALA A 41 -1.77 -16.18 8.54
CA ALA A 41 -3.02 -15.57 8.08
C ALA A 41 -4.22 -15.99 8.93
N ASP A 42 -4.36 -17.29 9.24
CA ASP A 42 -5.47 -17.80 10.05
C ASP A 42 -5.41 -17.26 11.47
N ILE A 43 -4.19 -17.20 12.04
CA ILE A 43 -3.98 -16.60 13.36
C ILE A 43 -4.40 -15.13 13.35
N ARG A 44 -3.95 -14.34 12.36
CA ARG A 44 -4.34 -12.93 12.25
C ARG A 44 -5.83 -12.74 12.09
N HIS A 45 -6.48 -13.57 11.27
CA HIS A 45 -7.93 -13.53 11.12
C HIS A 45 -8.64 -13.78 12.44
N ALA A 46 -8.30 -14.86 13.14
CA ALA A 46 -8.91 -15.18 14.43
C ALA A 46 -8.59 -14.13 15.52
N TYR A 47 -7.39 -13.54 15.47
CA TYR A 47 -6.92 -12.58 16.46
C TYR A 47 -7.60 -11.21 16.37
N PHE A 48 -7.85 -10.71 15.15
CA PHE A 48 -8.47 -9.40 14.92
C PHE A 48 -9.99 -9.47 14.72
N ASP A 49 -10.54 -10.65 14.39
CA ASP A 49 -11.98 -10.85 14.21
C ASP A 49 -12.66 -11.04 15.56
N ARG A 50 -13.35 -9.99 16.03
CA ARG A 50 -14.05 -10.02 17.32
C ARG A 50 -15.22 -10.99 17.34
N GLU A 51 -15.83 -11.29 16.20
CA GLU A 51 -16.92 -12.25 16.08
C GLU A 51 -16.42 -13.71 16.18
N ARG A 52 -15.12 -13.92 15.99
CA ARG A 52 -14.44 -15.23 16.05
C ARG A 52 -13.50 -15.38 17.23
N ALA A 53 -13.74 -14.68 18.33
CA ALA A 53 -12.89 -14.75 19.51
C ALA A 53 -12.66 -16.20 20.02
N GLY A 54 -13.66 -17.08 19.94
CA GLY A 54 -13.52 -18.49 20.28
C GLY A 54 -12.60 -19.28 19.34
N ASP A 55 -12.41 -18.84 18.09
CA ASP A 55 -11.44 -19.45 17.17
C ASP A 55 -10.01 -19.11 17.58
N TYR A 56 -9.78 -17.86 18.05
CA TYR A 56 -8.46 -17.48 18.55
C TYR A 56 -8.08 -18.27 19.81
N ASP A 57 -9.00 -18.48 20.75
CA ASP A 57 -8.73 -19.24 21.97
C ASP A 57 -8.29 -20.68 21.67
N ARG A 58 -8.83 -21.29 20.62
CA ARG A 58 -8.44 -22.60 20.13
C ARG A 58 -7.07 -22.59 19.44
N LEU A 59 -6.83 -21.59 18.57
CA LEU A 59 -5.58 -21.47 17.82
C LEU A 59 -4.42 -21.06 18.74
N SER A 60 -4.67 -20.22 19.74
CA SER A 60 -3.64 -19.77 20.69
C SER A 60 -2.99 -20.90 21.47
N GLN A 61 -3.73 -21.99 21.74
CA GLN A 61 -3.21 -23.19 22.40
C GLN A 61 -2.17 -23.95 21.55
N GLN A 62 -2.13 -23.69 20.25
CA GLN A 62 -1.17 -24.29 19.32
C GLN A 62 0.06 -23.40 19.08
N LEU A 63 0.05 -22.18 19.63
CA LEU A 63 1.15 -21.24 19.49
C LEU A 63 2.26 -21.54 20.51
N PRO A 64 3.54 -21.27 20.17
CA PRO A 64 4.59 -21.23 21.17
C PRO A 64 4.23 -20.28 22.30
N GLN A 65 4.46 -20.70 23.54
CA GLN A 65 4.08 -19.94 24.74
C GLN A 65 4.55 -18.47 24.72
N PRO A 66 5.79 -18.12 24.30
CA PRO A 66 6.20 -16.71 24.22
C PRO A 66 5.38 -15.90 23.22
N VAL A 67 4.91 -16.50 22.11
CA VAL A 67 4.07 -15.85 21.11
C VAL A 67 2.68 -15.58 21.67
N ALA A 68 2.07 -16.56 22.33
CA ALA A 68 0.76 -16.40 22.96
C ALA A 68 0.79 -15.28 24.02
N GLN A 69 1.80 -15.29 24.89
CA GLN A 69 1.99 -14.25 25.92
C GLN A 69 2.17 -12.86 25.30
N PHE A 70 2.95 -12.73 24.23
CA PHE A 70 3.11 -11.46 23.51
C PHE A 70 1.77 -10.97 22.95
N LEU A 71 1.00 -11.84 22.31
CA LEU A 71 -0.29 -11.49 21.75
C LEU A 71 -1.30 -11.05 22.81
N ASP A 72 -1.28 -11.69 23.98
CA ASP A 72 -2.15 -11.29 25.11
C ASP A 72 -1.81 -9.87 25.61
N VAL A 73 -0.52 -9.56 25.76
CA VAL A 73 -0.07 -8.20 26.13
C VAL A 73 -0.37 -7.20 25.04
N PHE A 74 -0.13 -7.56 23.78
CA PHE A 74 -0.38 -6.70 22.62
C PHE A 74 -1.85 -6.32 22.47
N ARG A 75 -2.78 -7.22 22.87
CA ARG A 75 -4.23 -6.98 22.81
C ARG A 75 -4.68 -5.78 23.65
N ALA A 76 -3.91 -5.41 24.68
CA ALA A 76 -4.20 -4.24 25.53
C ALA A 76 -3.63 -2.92 24.95
N SER A 77 -2.92 -2.95 23.84
CA SER A 77 -2.27 -1.76 23.25
C SER A 77 -3.22 -0.93 22.37
N GLU A 78 -2.94 0.36 22.26
CA GLU A 78 -3.62 1.25 21.29
C GLU A 78 -3.39 0.79 19.85
N THR A 79 -2.22 0.22 19.55
CA THR A 79 -1.90 -0.34 18.25
C THR A 79 -2.84 -1.47 17.88
N TYR A 80 -3.13 -2.39 18.83
CA TYR A 80 -4.13 -3.43 18.61
C TYR A 80 -5.52 -2.86 18.31
N ALA A 81 -5.94 -1.84 19.06
CA ALA A 81 -7.24 -1.21 18.84
C ALA A 81 -7.34 -0.60 17.43
N THR A 82 -6.27 0.06 16.97
CA THR A 82 -6.17 0.64 15.64
C THR A 82 -6.24 -0.45 14.55
N LEU A 83 -5.43 -1.51 14.67
CA LEU A 83 -5.40 -2.61 13.71
C LEU A 83 -6.71 -3.39 13.67
N SER A 84 -7.37 -3.57 14.83
CA SER A 84 -8.67 -4.23 14.92
C SER A 84 -9.77 -3.42 14.23
N SER A 85 -9.72 -2.08 14.34
CA SER A 85 -10.63 -1.18 13.63
C SER A 85 -10.40 -1.23 12.11
N GLU A 86 -9.16 -1.24 11.69
CA GLU A 86 -8.76 -1.40 10.28
C GLU A 86 -9.25 -2.73 9.71
N TYR A 87 -9.03 -3.82 10.44
CA TYR A 87 -9.48 -5.16 10.05
C TYR A 87 -11.01 -5.19 9.88
N ALA A 88 -11.76 -4.68 10.85
CA ALA A 88 -13.22 -4.63 10.79
C ALA A 88 -13.70 -3.86 9.55
N TYR A 89 -13.12 -2.69 9.29
CA TYR A 89 -13.44 -1.91 8.08
C TYR A 89 -13.22 -2.70 6.79
N ILE A 90 -12.08 -3.40 6.67
CA ILE A 90 -11.75 -4.20 5.49
C ILE A 90 -12.76 -5.36 5.31
N GLN A 91 -13.17 -6.02 6.40
CA GLN A 91 -14.16 -7.09 6.33
C GLN A 91 -15.53 -6.54 5.90
N ASP A 92 -15.97 -5.39 6.44
CA ASP A 92 -17.22 -4.73 6.04
C ASP A 92 -17.20 -4.31 4.57
N TYR A 93 -16.09 -3.73 4.12
CA TYR A 93 -15.91 -3.36 2.72
C TYR A 93 -16.04 -4.58 1.80
N ARG A 94 -15.38 -5.69 2.12
CA ARG A 94 -15.49 -6.94 1.36
C ARG A 94 -16.91 -7.51 1.37
N ARG A 95 -17.59 -7.48 2.51
CA ARG A 95 -18.98 -7.93 2.65
C ARG A 95 -19.95 -7.11 1.79
N SER A 96 -19.71 -5.80 1.65
CA SER A 96 -20.58 -4.95 0.83
C SER A 96 -20.61 -5.38 -0.65
N TRP A 97 -19.53 -5.98 -1.14
CA TRP A 97 -19.43 -6.48 -2.52
C TRP A 97 -19.80 -7.97 -2.67
N ALA A 98 -20.06 -8.69 -1.59
CA ALA A 98 -20.36 -10.12 -1.63
C ALA A 98 -21.64 -10.46 -2.40
N ARG A 99 -22.52 -9.48 -2.65
CA ARG A 99 -23.76 -9.65 -3.45
C ARG A 99 -23.53 -9.44 -4.95
N ALA A 100 -22.36 -8.99 -5.36
CA ALA A 100 -22.05 -8.84 -6.78
C ALA A 100 -21.99 -10.21 -7.47
N PRO A 101 -22.47 -10.35 -8.73
CA PRO A 101 -22.46 -11.62 -9.45
C PRO A 101 -21.06 -12.21 -9.61
N TYR A 102 -20.04 -11.34 -9.65
CA TYR A 102 -18.63 -11.70 -9.70
C TYR A 102 -17.84 -10.80 -8.75
N PRO A 103 -16.72 -11.29 -8.18
CA PRO A 103 -15.82 -10.45 -7.39
C PRO A 103 -15.38 -9.23 -8.20
N PRO A 104 -15.50 -8.01 -7.66
CA PRO A 104 -15.14 -6.81 -8.39
C PRO A 104 -13.62 -6.72 -8.58
N THR A 105 -13.21 -6.14 -9.71
CA THR A 105 -11.86 -5.63 -9.91
C THR A 105 -11.93 -4.11 -9.88
N PHE A 106 -11.22 -3.51 -8.93
CA PHE A 106 -11.15 -2.07 -8.76
C PHE A 106 -10.02 -1.49 -9.62
N VAL A 107 -10.27 -0.35 -10.23
CA VAL A 107 -9.26 0.41 -10.96
C VAL A 107 -9.00 1.72 -10.21
N THR A 108 -7.73 1.97 -9.92
CA THR A 108 -7.27 3.19 -9.25
C THR A 108 -6.17 3.87 -10.05
N VAL A 109 -5.86 5.09 -9.67
CA VAL A 109 -4.71 5.85 -10.17
C VAL A 109 -3.86 6.32 -9.01
N ASP A 110 -2.56 6.40 -9.22
CA ASP A 110 -1.60 6.96 -8.26
C ASP A 110 -0.66 7.93 -8.97
N SER A 111 -0.35 9.05 -8.33
CA SER A 111 0.48 10.11 -8.88
C SER A 111 1.81 10.21 -8.12
N VAL A 112 2.89 9.77 -8.75
CA VAL A 112 4.27 10.00 -8.27
C VAL A 112 4.70 11.36 -8.78
N VAL A 113 4.62 12.39 -7.95
CA VAL A 113 4.91 13.77 -8.35
C VAL A 113 6.25 14.20 -7.77
N ILE A 114 7.21 14.45 -8.66
CA ILE A 114 8.56 14.87 -8.30
C ILE A 114 8.79 16.33 -8.68
N HIS A 115 9.35 17.11 -7.75
CA HIS A 115 9.78 18.48 -7.97
C HIS A 115 11.04 18.77 -7.13
N SER A 116 12.10 19.22 -7.77
CA SER A 116 13.34 19.66 -7.08
C SER A 116 13.82 18.68 -5.97
N GLY A 117 13.89 17.39 -6.28
CA GLY A 117 14.35 16.36 -5.35
C GLY A 117 13.38 16.03 -4.20
N HIS A 118 12.12 16.42 -4.32
CA HIS A 118 11.05 16.12 -3.37
C HIS A 118 9.93 15.34 -4.05
N ILE A 119 9.26 14.51 -3.27
CA ILE A 119 8.03 13.80 -3.66
C ILE A 119 6.84 14.40 -2.92
N LEU A 120 5.70 14.51 -3.61
CA LEU A 120 4.45 14.94 -3.01
C LEU A 120 3.71 13.74 -2.42
N LEU A 121 3.39 13.83 -1.13
CA LEU A 121 2.62 12.82 -0.42
C LEU A 121 1.39 13.44 0.25
N VAL A 122 0.35 12.63 0.42
CA VAL A 122 -0.86 12.95 1.19
C VAL A 122 -0.97 12.03 2.39
N ARG A 123 -1.58 12.51 3.49
CA ARG A 123 -1.86 11.67 4.65
C ARG A 123 -3.32 11.27 4.65
N ARG A 124 -3.58 9.99 4.68
CA ARG A 124 -4.93 9.42 4.62
C ARG A 124 -5.76 9.82 5.85
N ARG A 125 -6.98 10.30 5.63
CA ARG A 125 -7.93 10.68 6.69
C ARG A 125 -8.72 9.48 7.17
N SER A 126 -9.05 8.56 6.27
CA SER A 126 -10.01 7.48 6.47
C SER A 126 -9.36 6.10 6.29
N HIS A 127 -10.02 5.06 6.79
CA HIS A 127 -9.65 3.68 6.50
C HIS A 127 -9.84 3.34 5.00
N PRO A 128 -9.08 2.40 4.48
CA PRO A 128 -7.95 1.72 5.10
C PRO A 128 -6.71 2.62 5.18
N GLY A 129 -5.79 2.33 6.10
CA GLY A 129 -4.51 3.05 6.22
C GLY A 129 -4.64 4.45 6.81
N LYS A 130 -5.63 4.71 7.68
CA LYS A 130 -5.81 6.00 8.33
C LYS A 130 -4.54 6.46 9.05
N GLY A 131 -4.08 7.67 8.71
CA GLY A 131 -2.88 8.28 9.27
C GLY A 131 -1.58 7.94 8.54
N LEU A 132 -1.58 6.96 7.64
CA LEU A 132 -0.44 6.65 6.79
C LEU A 132 -0.29 7.67 5.66
N TRP A 133 0.93 7.81 5.16
CA TRP A 133 1.23 8.58 3.97
C TRP A 133 0.97 7.75 2.70
N ALA A 134 0.52 8.41 1.66
CA ALA A 134 0.18 7.78 0.39
C ALA A 134 0.56 8.69 -0.79
N LEU A 135 0.61 8.12 -1.96
CA LEU A 135 0.59 8.88 -3.20
C LEU A 135 -0.79 9.54 -3.35
N PRO A 136 -0.89 10.75 -3.90
CA PRO A 136 -2.17 11.28 -4.35
C PRO A 136 -2.79 10.36 -5.38
N GLY A 137 -4.07 9.98 -5.17
CA GLY A 137 -4.73 9.04 -6.05
C GLY A 137 -6.02 8.46 -5.46
N GLY A 138 -6.80 7.82 -6.31
CA GLY A 138 -8.09 7.26 -5.94
C GLY A 138 -8.71 6.38 -7.01
N PHE A 139 -10.00 6.14 -6.90
CA PHE A 139 -10.75 5.35 -7.88
C PHE A 139 -10.97 6.14 -9.17
N VAL A 140 -10.96 5.42 -10.29
CA VAL A 140 -11.35 5.97 -11.58
C VAL A 140 -12.87 5.99 -11.66
N ASP A 141 -13.45 7.15 -11.98
CA ASP A 141 -14.88 7.31 -12.21
C ASP A 141 -15.32 6.64 -13.52
N GLN A 142 -16.62 6.30 -13.60
CA GLN A 142 -17.18 5.56 -14.74
C GLN A 142 -16.98 6.28 -16.08
N ASP A 143 -17.01 7.60 -16.07
CA ASP A 143 -17.06 8.43 -17.29
C ASP A 143 -15.76 9.23 -17.52
N GLU A 144 -14.63 8.83 -16.90
CA GLU A 144 -13.35 9.51 -17.08
C GLU A 144 -12.25 8.59 -17.61
N ARG A 145 -11.24 9.20 -18.22
CA ARG A 145 -10.05 8.47 -18.65
C ARG A 145 -9.06 8.36 -17.50
N ILE A 146 -8.34 7.24 -17.43
CA ILE A 146 -7.36 6.94 -16.38
C ILE A 146 -6.36 8.10 -16.14
N ARG A 147 -5.86 8.73 -17.21
CA ARG A 147 -4.95 9.89 -17.09
C ARG A 147 -5.66 11.10 -16.48
N ASP A 148 -6.89 11.33 -16.85
CA ASP A 148 -7.66 12.49 -16.38
C ASP A 148 -8.05 12.29 -14.91
N ALA A 149 -8.37 11.06 -14.50
CA ALA A 149 -8.53 10.65 -13.10
C ALA A 149 -7.29 10.98 -12.26
N ALA A 150 -6.08 10.63 -12.73
CA ALA A 150 -4.84 10.92 -12.00
C ALA A 150 -4.63 12.43 -11.79
N ILE A 151 -4.95 13.25 -12.79
CA ILE A 151 -4.85 14.72 -12.69
C ILE A 151 -5.94 15.29 -11.77
N ARG A 152 -7.16 14.76 -11.83
CA ARG A 152 -8.27 15.16 -10.95
C ARG A 152 -7.92 14.88 -9.51
N GLU A 153 -7.61 13.63 -9.16
CA GLU A 153 -7.26 13.20 -7.80
C GLU A 153 -6.08 13.99 -7.23
N LEU A 154 -5.01 14.14 -8.03
CA LEU A 154 -3.85 14.93 -7.64
C LEU A 154 -4.25 16.37 -7.23
N ARG A 155 -5.13 17.02 -7.97
CA ARG A 155 -5.57 18.40 -7.69
C ARG A 155 -6.54 18.46 -6.51
N GLU A 156 -7.46 17.52 -6.42
CA GLU A 156 -8.45 17.43 -5.34
C GLU A 156 -7.78 17.22 -3.99
N GLU A 157 -6.90 16.24 -3.88
CA GLU A 157 -6.27 15.88 -2.61
C GLU A 157 -5.18 16.85 -2.15
N THR A 158 -4.51 17.55 -3.09
CA THR A 158 -3.33 18.37 -2.76
C THR A 158 -3.52 19.86 -2.92
N ARG A 159 -4.58 20.32 -3.57
CA ARG A 159 -4.79 21.74 -3.96
C ARG A 159 -3.61 22.32 -4.73
N LEU A 160 -2.85 21.49 -5.41
CA LEU A 160 -1.71 21.92 -6.22
C LEU A 160 -2.17 22.89 -7.31
N LYS A 161 -1.64 24.11 -7.27
CA LYS A 161 -2.02 25.19 -8.20
C LYS A 161 -1.23 25.13 -9.51
N VAL A 162 -1.20 23.95 -10.13
CA VAL A 162 -0.63 23.75 -11.46
C VAL A 162 -1.79 23.46 -12.42
N PRO A 163 -1.91 24.18 -13.55
CA PRO A 163 -2.98 23.95 -14.52
C PRO A 163 -2.96 22.51 -15.05
N ALA A 164 -4.14 21.91 -15.27
CA ALA A 164 -4.26 20.52 -15.76
C ALA A 164 -3.49 20.26 -17.06
N PRO A 165 -3.45 21.16 -18.07
CA PRO A 165 -2.62 20.96 -19.26
C PRO A 165 -1.12 20.87 -18.95
N VAL A 166 -0.63 21.63 -17.94
CA VAL A 166 0.77 21.60 -17.51
C VAL A 166 1.07 20.27 -16.79
N LEU A 167 0.16 19.82 -15.92
CA LEU A 167 0.26 18.50 -15.30
C LEU A 167 0.28 17.39 -16.35
N ALA A 168 -0.63 17.44 -17.32
CA ALA A 168 -0.64 16.47 -18.42
C ALA A 168 0.67 16.45 -19.22
N GLY A 169 1.29 17.61 -19.44
CA GLY A 169 2.58 17.75 -20.11
C GLY A 169 3.78 17.34 -19.25
N SER A 170 3.62 17.24 -17.93
CA SER A 170 4.67 16.83 -17.00
C SER A 170 4.75 15.32 -16.77
N ILE A 171 3.82 14.53 -17.35
CA ILE A 171 3.87 13.07 -17.27
C ILE A 171 5.06 12.57 -18.10
N ARG A 172 5.98 11.84 -17.45
CA ARG A 172 7.17 11.23 -18.07
C ARG A 172 6.98 9.78 -18.43
N SER A 173 6.33 9.05 -17.54
CA SER A 173 6.07 7.62 -17.73
C SER A 173 4.85 7.19 -16.93
N SER A 174 4.36 5.99 -17.24
CA SER A 174 3.32 5.35 -16.46
C SER A 174 3.54 3.85 -16.39
N ARG A 175 3.01 3.22 -15.34
CA ARG A 175 3.04 1.77 -15.17
C ARG A 175 1.79 1.30 -14.48
N VAL A 176 1.35 0.09 -14.84
CA VAL A 176 0.29 -0.66 -14.17
C VAL A 176 0.92 -1.52 -13.08
N PHE A 177 0.37 -1.45 -11.88
CA PHE A 177 0.69 -2.35 -10.77
C PHE A 177 -0.57 -3.17 -10.46
N ASP A 178 -0.49 -4.47 -10.70
CA ASP A 178 -1.64 -5.36 -10.73
C ASP A 178 -1.45 -6.64 -9.91
N HIS A 179 -0.52 -6.65 -8.97
CA HIS A 179 -0.34 -7.81 -8.11
C HIS A 179 -1.65 -8.18 -7.41
N PRO A 180 -2.10 -9.46 -7.43
CA PRO A 180 -3.41 -9.87 -6.91
C PRO A 180 -3.68 -9.46 -5.45
N HIS A 181 -2.64 -9.40 -4.63
CA HIS A 181 -2.74 -9.13 -3.20
C HIS A 181 -2.18 -7.76 -2.80
N ARG A 182 -2.03 -6.80 -3.76
CA ARG A 182 -1.52 -5.47 -3.45
C ARG A 182 -2.41 -4.66 -2.52
N SER A 183 -3.72 -4.95 -2.49
CA SER A 183 -4.68 -4.28 -1.61
C SER A 183 -5.52 -5.28 -0.82
N LEU A 184 -5.70 -5.02 0.45
CA LEU A 184 -6.56 -5.82 1.32
C LEU A 184 -8.07 -5.65 1.02
N ARG A 185 -8.46 -4.60 0.32
CA ARG A 185 -9.87 -4.34 -0.08
C ARG A 185 -10.40 -5.36 -1.08
N GLY A 186 -9.52 -5.87 -1.95
CA GLY A 186 -9.86 -6.81 -3.02
C GLY A 186 -8.93 -6.65 -4.21
N ARG A 187 -9.27 -7.26 -5.33
CA ARG A 187 -8.50 -7.15 -6.56
C ARG A 187 -8.46 -5.68 -7.01
N THR A 188 -7.32 -5.03 -6.88
CA THR A 188 -7.12 -3.63 -7.24
C THR A 188 -5.98 -3.53 -8.24
N ILE A 189 -6.22 -2.83 -9.33
CA ILE A 189 -5.22 -2.52 -10.36
C ILE A 189 -5.01 -1.01 -10.34
N THR A 190 -3.80 -0.55 -10.10
CA THR A 190 -3.51 0.88 -10.19
C THR A 190 -2.69 1.22 -11.42
N HIS A 191 -3.05 2.33 -12.06
CA HIS A 191 -2.26 2.98 -13.07
C HIS A 191 -1.50 4.14 -12.43
N ALA A 192 -0.22 3.94 -12.14
CA ALA A 192 0.64 4.96 -11.57
C ALA A 192 1.31 5.79 -12.68
N PHE A 193 1.38 7.11 -12.46
CA PHE A 193 1.98 8.08 -13.36
C PHE A 193 3.12 8.82 -12.67
N LEU A 194 4.27 8.93 -13.34
CA LEU A 194 5.35 9.82 -12.93
C LEU A 194 5.14 11.21 -13.51
N PHE A 195 4.90 12.18 -12.64
CA PHE A 195 4.86 13.60 -12.97
C PHE A 195 6.18 14.24 -12.53
N GLU A 196 6.89 14.85 -13.46
CA GLU A 196 8.10 15.62 -13.18
C GLU A 196 7.83 17.09 -13.45
N LEU A 197 7.66 17.85 -12.38
CA LEU A 197 7.39 19.28 -12.47
C LEU A 197 8.69 20.06 -12.63
N ALA A 198 8.73 20.94 -13.63
CA ALA A 198 9.88 21.81 -13.86
C ALA A 198 10.04 22.83 -12.72
N PRO A 199 11.27 23.09 -12.24
CA PRO A 199 11.54 24.14 -11.28
C PRO A 199 11.14 25.53 -11.86
N THR A 200 10.38 26.30 -11.08
CA THR A 200 9.90 27.64 -11.50
C THR A 200 10.74 28.78 -10.91
N GLY A 201 11.75 28.48 -10.08
CA GLY A 201 12.52 29.49 -9.33
C GLY A 201 11.83 30.00 -8.06
N GLU A 202 10.54 29.71 -7.86
CA GLU A 202 9.75 30.14 -6.69
C GLU A 202 9.77 29.14 -5.54
N GLY A 203 10.59 28.08 -5.64
CA GLY A 203 10.64 26.98 -4.69
C GLY A 203 9.54 25.93 -4.92
N LEU A 204 9.23 25.14 -3.88
CA LEU A 204 8.22 24.09 -3.97
C LEU A 204 6.80 24.70 -4.06
N PRO A 205 5.95 24.25 -4.98
CA PRO A 205 4.57 24.69 -5.07
C PRO A 205 3.81 24.46 -3.76
N LYS A 206 2.99 25.44 -3.36
CA LYS A 206 2.16 25.30 -2.16
C LYS A 206 1.13 24.20 -2.35
N VAL A 207 1.00 23.34 -1.34
CA VAL A 207 0.02 22.25 -1.29
C VAL A 207 -0.74 22.27 0.03
N LYS A 208 -1.94 21.70 0.02
CA LYS A 208 -2.80 21.57 1.19
C LYS A 208 -3.67 20.34 1.02
N GLY A 209 -3.72 19.47 2.04
CA GLY A 209 -4.64 18.33 2.06
C GLY A 209 -6.11 18.78 2.08
N THR A 210 -6.97 18.03 1.41
CA THR A 210 -8.42 18.22 1.34
C THR A 210 -9.11 16.89 1.09
N ASP A 211 -10.43 16.87 1.19
CA ASP A 211 -11.28 15.72 0.96
C ASP A 211 -10.80 14.51 1.80
N ASP A 212 -10.32 13.46 1.19
CA ASP A 212 -9.82 12.26 1.85
C ASP A 212 -8.39 12.38 2.39
N ALA A 213 -7.69 13.50 2.10
CA ALA A 213 -6.35 13.79 2.58
C ALA A 213 -6.36 14.77 3.76
N ASP A 214 -5.93 14.32 4.95
CA ASP A 214 -5.77 15.17 6.13
C ASP A 214 -4.67 16.23 5.94
N LYS A 215 -3.57 15.86 5.25
CA LYS A 215 -2.42 16.71 4.94
C LYS A 215 -1.85 16.38 3.58
N ALA A 216 -1.26 17.39 2.94
CA ALA A 216 -0.36 17.18 1.80
C ALA A 216 0.98 17.86 2.10
N LYS A 217 2.09 17.22 1.72
CA LYS A 217 3.44 17.78 1.90
C LYS A 217 4.41 17.30 0.84
N TRP A 218 5.41 18.11 0.59
CA TRP A 218 6.61 17.71 -0.13
C TRP A 218 7.60 17.09 0.84
N VAL A 219 8.12 15.92 0.50
CA VAL A 219 9.08 15.16 1.28
C VAL A 219 10.36 15.02 0.47
N PRO A 220 11.54 15.41 1.01
CA PRO A 220 12.81 15.14 0.35
C PRO A 220 12.96 13.65 0.02
N LEU A 221 13.45 13.31 -1.17
CA LEU A 221 13.60 11.90 -1.58
C LEU A 221 14.48 11.08 -0.64
N PHE A 222 15.50 11.70 -0.02
CA PHE A 222 16.35 11.02 0.96
C PHE A 222 15.62 10.71 2.27
N GLU A 223 14.61 11.52 2.66
CA GLU A 223 13.75 11.23 3.81
C GLU A 223 12.73 10.15 3.46
N PHE A 224 12.14 10.23 2.26
CA PHE A 224 11.20 9.24 1.75
C PHE A 224 11.75 7.82 1.86
N GLN A 225 13.05 7.60 1.56
CA GLN A 225 13.69 6.28 1.66
C GLN A 225 13.69 5.67 3.07
N ARG A 226 13.33 6.44 4.09
CA ARG A 226 13.22 5.98 5.48
C ARG A 226 11.78 5.87 5.99
N MET A 227 10.81 6.00 5.07
CA MET A 227 9.39 6.05 5.42
C MET A 227 8.62 4.79 5.00
N GLU A 228 9.29 3.67 4.72
CA GLU A 228 8.65 2.45 4.22
C GLU A 228 7.48 2.01 5.11
N ASP A 229 7.68 1.98 6.42
CA ASP A 229 6.70 1.61 7.44
C ASP A 229 5.57 2.63 7.66
N GLN A 230 5.71 3.83 7.09
CA GLN A 230 4.74 4.91 7.18
C GLN A 230 3.88 5.03 5.92
N LEU A 231 4.18 4.26 4.87
CA LEU A 231 3.47 4.32 3.59
C LEU A 231 2.30 3.33 3.56
N PHE A 232 1.27 3.73 2.85
CA PHE A 232 0.08 2.92 2.64
C PHE A 232 0.34 1.85 1.58
N GLU A 233 -0.06 0.60 1.86
CA GLU A 233 0.04 -0.55 0.94
C GLU A 233 1.42 -0.63 0.27
N ASP A 234 1.48 -0.70 -1.05
CA ASP A 234 2.70 -0.85 -1.85
C ASP A 234 3.27 0.48 -2.39
N HIS A 235 2.78 1.63 -1.93
CA HIS A 235 3.16 2.95 -2.46
C HIS A 235 4.67 3.22 -2.37
N PHE A 236 5.36 2.72 -1.33
CA PHE A 236 6.82 2.81 -1.24
C PHE A 236 7.50 2.14 -2.43
N TYR A 237 7.06 0.96 -2.80
CA TYR A 237 7.62 0.18 -3.91
C TYR A 237 7.26 0.77 -5.27
N VAL A 238 6.05 1.30 -5.41
CA VAL A 238 5.62 2.04 -6.61
C VAL A 238 6.57 3.20 -6.90
N VAL A 239 6.86 4.02 -5.89
CA VAL A 239 7.80 5.15 -6.04
C VAL A 239 9.20 4.68 -6.40
N ASN A 240 9.73 3.70 -5.67
CA ASN A 240 11.08 3.20 -5.91
C ASN A 240 11.23 2.56 -7.29
N TRP A 241 10.18 1.97 -7.83
CA TRP A 241 10.20 1.50 -9.21
C TRP A 241 10.45 2.65 -10.19
N PHE A 242 9.74 3.77 -10.05
CA PHE A 242 9.94 4.93 -10.93
C PHE A 242 11.31 5.58 -10.72
N LEU A 243 11.78 5.70 -9.49
CA LEU A 243 13.11 6.27 -9.19
C LEU A 243 14.26 5.40 -9.74
N GLY A 244 14.07 4.09 -9.86
CA GLY A 244 15.04 3.17 -10.43
C GLY A 244 15.10 3.18 -11.98
N GLN A 245 14.19 3.92 -12.65
CA GLN A 245 14.17 4.08 -14.12
C GLN A 245 14.80 5.40 -14.59
N VAL A 246 15.19 6.27 -13.68
CA VAL A 246 15.78 7.60 -13.96
C VAL A 246 17.30 7.53 -14.03
#